data_f1a7e4fea7cf0e2c8e26ac0b824fe044
#
_entry.id   f1a7e4fea7cf0e2c8e26ac0b824fe044
#
_cell.length_a   1.000
_cell.length_b   1.000
_cell.length_c   1.000
_cell.angle_alpha   90.00
_cell.angle_beta   90.00
_cell.angle_gamma   90.00
#
_symmetry.space_group_name_H-M   'P 1'
#
loop_
_entity.id
_entity.type
_entity.pdbx_description
1 polymer ?
#
loop_
_entity_poly.entity_id
_entity_poly.type
_entity_poly.pdbx_seq_one_letter_code
_entity_poly.pdbx_strand_id
1 'polypeptide(L)'
;MSVTKKMGGAGLRGQSAGETSICTVAVSGSGLTYRGYDVVDLTENTTFEEVSYLLLHEKLPNSQELKDYIEKLKSLRGLQPELRSALEGIPKTSHPMDVLRTGCSVLGNLEQEEDFLNQTDHADRMLSAFPSIINYWYQFSHHGKRIDTETDDDTIGGHFLHLLHGKKPSQLHKQVMSVSLILYAEHEFNASTFAARVCASTLSDIHSAVTTAIGTLRGPLHGGANEAASAMLSQWNDPDVAEEELLKMLEQKQLV
;
A
#
# COMPACT_ATOMS: atom_id res chain seq x y z
N MET A 1 36.34 -11.22 -31.82
CA MET A 1 35.79 -10.94 -30.46
C MET A 1 34.32 -10.69 -30.62
N SER A 2 33.49 -11.68 -30.30
CA SER A 2 32.03 -11.58 -30.40
C SER A 2 31.53 -10.77 -29.18
N VAL A 3 31.05 -9.55 -29.40
CA VAL A 3 30.34 -8.79 -28.42
C VAL A 3 28.96 -9.42 -28.27
N THR A 4 28.81 -10.31 -27.32
CA THR A 4 27.50 -10.79 -26.88
C THR A 4 26.71 -9.59 -26.34
N LYS A 5 25.81 -9.06 -27.17
CA LYS A 5 24.82 -8.09 -26.80
C LYS A 5 23.99 -8.72 -25.66
N LYS A 6 24.25 -8.35 -24.39
CA LYS A 6 23.35 -8.71 -23.31
C LYS A 6 21.98 -8.13 -23.68
N MET A 7 21.09 -9.00 -24.09
CA MET A 7 19.67 -8.60 -24.15
C MET A 7 19.29 -8.12 -22.78
N GLY A 8 18.82 -6.88 -22.68
CA GLY A 8 18.39 -6.29 -21.42
C GLY A 8 17.43 -7.26 -20.73
N GLY A 9 17.62 -7.46 -19.44
CA GLY A 9 16.72 -8.28 -18.64
C GLY A 9 15.28 -7.77 -18.74
N ALA A 10 14.31 -8.63 -18.45
CA ALA A 10 12.92 -8.22 -18.42
C ALA A 10 12.74 -7.02 -17.47
N GLY A 11 12.13 -5.95 -17.94
CA GLY A 11 11.83 -4.74 -17.18
C GLY A 11 12.99 -3.74 -17.12
N LEU A 12 12.96 -2.87 -16.10
CA LEU A 12 13.87 -1.73 -15.92
C LEU A 12 15.11 -2.06 -15.08
N ARG A 13 15.40 -3.32 -14.84
CA ARG A 13 16.53 -3.74 -14.00
C ARG A 13 17.86 -3.17 -14.51
N GLY A 14 18.56 -2.43 -13.65
CA GLY A 14 19.84 -1.80 -13.97
C GLY A 14 19.73 -0.50 -14.78
N GLN A 15 18.53 0.03 -14.98
CA GLN A 15 18.32 1.36 -15.55
C GLN A 15 18.12 2.37 -14.42
N SER A 16 18.68 3.57 -14.57
CA SER A 16 18.38 4.70 -13.69
C SER A 16 17.01 5.25 -14.07
N ALA A 17 16.07 5.26 -13.14
CA ALA A 17 14.71 5.78 -13.33
C ALA A 17 14.61 7.28 -13.04
N GLY A 18 15.54 7.84 -12.27
CA GLY A 18 15.56 9.26 -11.88
C GLY A 18 16.22 9.46 -10.53
N GLU A 19 16.11 10.68 -10.01
CA GLU A 19 16.53 11.07 -8.68
C GLU A 19 15.32 11.17 -7.76
N THR A 20 15.49 10.83 -6.48
CA THR A 20 14.46 10.98 -5.43
C THR A 20 15.07 11.58 -4.17
N SER A 21 14.29 12.44 -3.50
CA SER A 21 14.60 12.97 -2.16
C SER A 21 13.75 12.30 -1.06
N ILE A 22 12.89 11.34 -1.43
CA ILE A 22 11.91 10.77 -0.51
C ILE A 22 12.51 9.61 0.27
N CYS A 23 13.30 8.77 -0.41
CA CYS A 23 13.79 7.53 0.14
C CYS A 23 15.22 7.26 -0.34
N THR A 24 16.02 6.62 0.50
CA THR A 24 17.32 6.08 0.12
C THR A 24 17.39 4.63 0.51
N VAL A 25 17.66 3.77 -0.47
CA VAL A 25 17.99 2.36 -0.24
C VAL A 25 19.50 2.23 -0.31
N ALA A 26 20.13 1.94 0.83
CA ALA A 26 21.59 1.97 0.92
C ALA A 26 22.24 0.85 0.11
N VAL A 27 23.22 1.24 -0.68
CA VAL A 27 24.13 0.32 -1.35
C VAL A 27 25.24 -0.16 -0.40
N SER A 28 25.47 0.54 0.71
CA SER A 28 26.48 0.23 1.72
C SER A 28 26.03 0.63 3.13
N GLY A 29 25.48 -0.31 3.86
CA GLY A 29 25.53 -0.33 5.33
C GLY A 29 24.53 0.49 6.13
N SER A 30 23.75 1.41 5.55
CA SER A 30 22.83 2.25 6.33
C SER A 30 21.33 1.98 6.10
N GLY A 31 20.96 0.83 5.55
CA GLY A 31 19.55 0.43 5.50
C GLY A 31 18.66 1.31 4.62
N LEU A 32 17.39 1.37 4.96
CA LEU A 32 16.35 2.17 4.31
C LEU A 32 16.12 3.46 5.11
N THR A 33 16.06 4.61 4.42
CA THR A 33 15.72 5.88 5.06
C THR A 33 14.56 6.56 4.35
N TYR A 34 13.69 7.25 5.11
CA TYR A 34 12.62 8.11 4.59
C TYR A 34 12.95 9.57 4.91
N ARG A 35 13.09 10.42 3.90
CA ARG A 35 13.47 11.84 4.08
C ARG A 35 14.68 12.02 4.99
N GLY A 36 15.64 11.07 4.98
CA GLY A 36 16.85 11.09 5.79
C GLY A 36 16.73 10.46 7.19
N TYR A 37 15.55 10.05 7.61
CA TYR A 37 15.35 9.30 8.87
C TYR A 37 15.51 7.80 8.62
N ASP A 38 16.24 7.12 9.49
CA ASP A 38 16.37 5.65 9.43
C ASP A 38 15.01 4.98 9.68
N VAL A 39 14.68 3.96 8.89
CA VAL A 39 13.37 3.29 9.01
C VAL A 39 13.20 2.55 10.33
N VAL A 40 14.28 2.03 10.93
CA VAL A 40 14.23 1.37 12.24
C VAL A 40 13.89 2.40 13.31
N ASP A 41 14.57 3.55 13.31
CA ASP A 41 14.26 4.64 14.22
C ASP A 41 12.81 5.12 14.09
N LEU A 42 12.29 5.21 12.85
CA LEU A 42 10.90 5.56 12.61
C LEU A 42 9.95 4.52 13.18
N THR A 43 10.21 3.22 12.99
CA THR A 43 9.33 2.16 13.52
C THR A 43 9.30 2.09 15.04
N GLU A 44 10.39 2.46 15.71
CA GLU A 44 10.51 2.44 17.16
C GLU A 44 9.92 3.69 17.85
N ASN A 45 9.96 4.84 17.17
CA ASN A 45 9.70 6.14 17.80
C ASN A 45 8.52 6.91 17.21
N THR A 46 7.89 6.44 16.11
CA THR A 46 6.79 7.14 15.45
C THR A 46 5.60 6.23 15.16
N THR A 47 4.48 6.84 14.80
CA THR A 47 3.30 6.18 14.24
C THR A 47 3.32 6.24 12.72
N PHE A 48 2.46 5.42 12.07
CA PHE A 48 2.31 5.48 10.61
C PHE A 48 1.77 6.84 10.15
N GLU A 49 0.94 7.50 10.94
CA GLU A 49 0.40 8.82 10.67
C GLU A 49 1.51 9.88 10.64
N GLU A 50 2.48 9.81 11.55
CA GLU A 50 3.66 10.69 11.53
C GLU A 50 4.53 10.44 10.30
N VAL A 51 4.72 9.18 9.91
CA VAL A 51 5.48 8.82 8.70
C VAL A 51 4.73 9.24 7.43
N SER A 52 3.42 9.08 7.37
CA SER A 52 2.59 9.58 6.25
C SER A 52 2.73 11.10 6.10
N TYR A 53 2.66 11.81 7.22
CA TYR A 53 2.88 13.26 7.25
C TYR A 53 4.30 13.62 6.76
N LEU A 54 5.33 12.92 7.24
CA LEU A 54 6.71 13.12 6.81
C LEU A 54 6.86 12.96 5.29
N LEU A 55 6.28 11.91 4.72
CA LEU A 55 6.39 11.63 3.29
C LEU A 55 5.66 12.65 2.43
N LEU A 56 4.47 13.11 2.86
CA LEU A 56 3.63 14.05 2.11
C LEU A 56 3.99 15.52 2.36
N HIS A 57 4.40 15.89 3.58
CA HIS A 57 4.70 17.27 3.99
C HIS A 57 6.18 17.55 4.20
N GLU A 58 7.07 16.58 3.92
CA GLU A 58 8.54 16.70 3.93
C GLU A 58 9.19 16.92 5.32
N LYS A 59 8.42 16.84 6.40
CA LYS A 59 8.88 16.99 7.79
C LYS A 59 8.04 16.13 8.72
N LEU A 60 8.60 15.75 9.87
CA LEU A 60 7.80 15.18 10.95
C LEU A 60 6.86 16.25 11.55
N PRO A 61 5.63 15.89 11.91
CA PRO A 61 4.69 16.83 12.52
C PRO A 61 5.10 17.16 13.96
N ASN A 62 4.83 18.37 14.41
CA ASN A 62 4.79 18.66 15.83
C ASN A 62 3.48 18.09 16.45
N SER A 63 3.35 18.14 17.78
CA SER A 63 2.20 17.55 18.48
C SER A 63 0.85 18.11 18.05
N GLN A 64 0.77 19.40 17.70
CA GLN A 64 -0.49 20.01 17.23
C GLN A 64 -0.78 19.60 15.78
N GLU A 65 0.23 19.65 14.91
CA GLU A 65 0.11 19.21 13.52
C GLU A 65 -0.33 17.74 13.44
N LEU A 66 0.25 16.87 14.28
CA LEU A 66 -0.14 15.46 14.34
C LEU A 66 -1.61 15.29 14.75
N LYS A 67 -2.03 16.01 15.79
CA LYS A 67 -3.41 15.95 16.26
C LYS A 67 -4.39 16.39 15.16
N ASP A 68 -4.11 17.50 14.51
CA ASP A 68 -4.95 18.05 13.44
C ASP A 68 -4.98 17.10 12.24
N TYR A 69 -3.84 16.47 11.93
CA TYR A 69 -3.73 15.49 10.85
C TYR A 69 -4.53 14.22 11.13
N ILE A 70 -4.44 13.67 12.35
CA ILE A 70 -5.25 12.51 12.76
C ILE A 70 -6.75 12.82 12.64
N GLU A 71 -7.21 13.97 13.12
CA GLU A 71 -8.62 14.36 12.99
C GLU A 71 -9.04 14.55 11.53
N LYS A 72 -8.16 15.12 10.68
CA LYS A 72 -8.39 15.20 9.23
C LYS A 72 -8.58 13.80 8.64
N LEU A 73 -7.64 12.87 8.88
CA LEU A 73 -7.73 11.50 8.37
C LEU A 73 -9.00 10.78 8.84
N LYS A 74 -9.40 10.96 10.11
CA LYS A 74 -10.66 10.39 10.64
C LYS A 74 -11.88 10.91 9.89
N SER A 75 -11.92 12.20 9.59
CA SER A 75 -13.05 12.84 8.88
C SER A 75 -13.18 12.37 7.41
N LEU A 76 -12.12 11.77 6.86
CA LEU A 76 -12.04 11.34 5.46
C LEU A 76 -12.35 9.84 5.25
N ARG A 77 -12.83 9.10 6.27
CA ARG A 77 -13.08 7.65 6.20
C ARG A 77 -14.38 7.26 5.52
N GLY A 78 -15.35 8.17 5.51
CA GLY A 78 -16.69 7.89 4.97
C GLY A 78 -16.68 7.52 3.49
N LEU A 79 -17.56 6.61 3.09
CA LEU A 79 -17.77 6.24 1.69
C LEU A 79 -19.08 6.78 1.18
N GLN A 80 -19.07 7.41 0.00
CA GLN A 80 -20.26 7.90 -0.69
C GLN A 80 -21.17 6.74 -1.13
N PRO A 81 -22.51 6.94 -1.20
CA PRO A 81 -23.46 5.90 -1.60
C PRO A 81 -23.13 5.26 -2.95
N GLU A 82 -22.65 6.04 -3.90
CA GLU A 82 -22.29 5.59 -5.26
C GLU A 82 -21.09 4.65 -5.22
N LEU A 83 -20.08 4.96 -4.39
CA LEU A 83 -18.93 4.10 -4.18
C LEU A 83 -19.32 2.79 -3.48
N ARG A 84 -20.17 2.86 -2.43
CA ARG A 84 -20.73 1.66 -1.77
C ARG A 84 -21.47 0.78 -2.77
N SER A 85 -22.33 1.37 -3.63
CA SER A 85 -23.07 0.64 -4.64
C SER A 85 -22.15 -0.05 -5.66
N ALA A 86 -21.08 0.61 -6.08
CA ALA A 86 -20.09 0.02 -6.98
C ALA A 86 -19.38 -1.18 -6.32
N LEU A 87 -18.99 -1.05 -5.04
CA LEU A 87 -18.36 -2.12 -4.28
C LEU A 87 -19.29 -3.32 -4.06
N GLU A 88 -20.59 -3.10 -3.84
CA GLU A 88 -21.60 -4.16 -3.68
C GLU A 88 -21.79 -5.00 -4.95
N GLY A 89 -21.50 -4.43 -6.13
CA GLY A 89 -21.52 -5.13 -7.41
C GLY A 89 -20.31 -6.02 -7.68
N ILE A 90 -19.24 -5.94 -6.88
CA ILE A 90 -18.03 -6.72 -7.09
C ILE A 90 -18.18 -8.12 -6.50
N PRO A 91 -17.93 -9.20 -7.28
CA PRO A 91 -18.06 -10.57 -6.80
C PRO A 91 -17.18 -10.86 -5.57
N LYS A 92 -17.64 -11.70 -4.65
CA LYS A 92 -16.88 -12.13 -3.46
C LYS A 92 -15.59 -12.89 -3.79
N THR A 93 -15.48 -13.44 -4.99
CA THR A 93 -14.31 -14.16 -5.49
C THR A 93 -13.22 -13.22 -6.02
N SER A 94 -13.49 -11.92 -6.06
CA SER A 94 -12.50 -10.93 -6.51
C SER A 94 -11.36 -10.82 -5.49
N HIS A 95 -10.15 -10.60 -6.00
CA HIS A 95 -9.01 -10.34 -5.13
C HIS A 95 -9.12 -8.95 -4.48
N PRO A 96 -8.80 -8.77 -3.17
CA PRO A 96 -8.93 -7.48 -2.49
C PRO A 96 -8.21 -6.32 -3.16
N MET A 97 -7.04 -6.56 -3.79
CA MET A 97 -6.33 -5.53 -4.55
C MET A 97 -7.08 -5.09 -5.81
N ASP A 98 -7.82 -5.99 -6.47
CA ASP A 98 -8.64 -5.64 -7.63
C ASP A 98 -9.87 -4.83 -7.20
N VAL A 99 -10.40 -5.11 -6.00
CA VAL A 99 -11.46 -4.31 -5.37
C VAL A 99 -10.94 -2.91 -5.06
N LEU A 100 -9.76 -2.81 -4.45
CA LEU A 100 -9.15 -1.52 -4.12
C LEU A 100 -8.87 -0.68 -5.37
N ARG A 101 -8.36 -1.30 -6.45
CA ARG A 101 -8.16 -0.65 -7.74
C ARG A 101 -9.46 -0.08 -8.29
N THR A 102 -10.54 -0.86 -8.26
CA THR A 102 -11.86 -0.42 -8.70
C THR A 102 -12.38 0.71 -7.82
N GLY A 103 -12.28 0.56 -6.50
CA GLY A 103 -12.71 1.58 -5.54
C GLY A 103 -11.96 2.91 -5.70
N CYS A 104 -10.64 2.85 -5.92
CA CYS A 104 -9.82 4.03 -6.18
C CYS A 104 -10.26 4.75 -7.47
N SER A 105 -10.51 4.00 -8.54
CA SER A 105 -10.99 4.57 -9.82
C SER A 105 -12.39 5.19 -9.69
N VAL A 106 -13.31 4.55 -8.96
CA VAL A 106 -14.64 5.12 -8.70
C VAL A 106 -14.52 6.39 -7.86
N LEU A 107 -13.67 6.38 -6.81
CA LEU A 107 -13.44 7.54 -5.97
C LEU A 107 -12.99 8.76 -6.79
N GLY A 108 -12.07 8.57 -7.75
CA GLY A 108 -11.63 9.65 -8.64
C GLY A 108 -12.70 10.18 -9.58
N ASN A 109 -13.73 9.38 -9.92
CA ASN A 109 -14.89 9.87 -10.66
C ASN A 109 -15.84 10.72 -9.80
N LEU A 110 -15.89 10.47 -8.50
CA LEU A 110 -16.77 11.15 -7.55
C LEU A 110 -16.11 12.40 -6.94
N GLU A 111 -14.79 12.37 -6.79
CA GLU A 111 -13.97 13.40 -6.17
C GLU A 111 -12.88 13.83 -7.15
N GLN A 112 -13.27 14.57 -8.19
CA GLN A 112 -12.37 14.97 -9.27
C GLN A 112 -11.28 15.92 -8.76
N GLU A 113 -10.05 15.73 -9.22
CA GLU A 113 -8.95 16.64 -9.00
C GLU A 113 -9.07 17.83 -9.96
N GLU A 114 -9.49 18.97 -9.43
CA GLU A 114 -9.66 20.21 -10.21
C GLU A 114 -8.36 21.02 -10.28
N ASP A 115 -7.48 20.87 -9.27
CA ASP A 115 -6.22 21.60 -9.16
C ASP A 115 -5.12 20.68 -8.58
N PHE A 116 -3.97 20.63 -9.24
CA PHE A 116 -2.79 19.90 -8.78
C PHE A 116 -2.26 20.37 -7.41
N LEU A 117 -2.60 21.57 -6.97
CA LEU A 117 -2.25 22.04 -5.63
C LEU A 117 -2.95 21.27 -4.50
N ASN A 118 -4.05 20.58 -4.81
CA ASN A 118 -4.85 19.81 -3.86
C ASN A 118 -4.47 18.31 -3.81
N GLN A 119 -3.39 17.90 -4.47
CA GLN A 119 -2.99 16.48 -4.54
C GLN A 119 -2.74 15.85 -3.17
N THR A 120 -2.20 16.59 -2.20
CA THR A 120 -2.01 16.11 -0.84
C THR A 120 -3.34 15.79 -0.15
N ASP A 121 -4.39 16.59 -0.38
CA ASP A 121 -5.72 16.34 0.18
C ASP A 121 -6.34 15.07 -0.42
N HIS A 122 -6.18 14.83 -1.71
CA HIS A 122 -6.58 13.59 -2.36
C HIS A 122 -5.78 12.38 -1.88
N ALA A 123 -4.46 12.54 -1.60
CA ALA A 123 -3.64 11.50 -1.02
C ALA A 123 -4.13 11.12 0.38
N ASP A 124 -4.40 12.10 1.25
CA ASP A 124 -4.96 11.89 2.59
C ASP A 124 -6.34 11.21 2.52
N ARG A 125 -7.16 11.62 1.56
CA ARG A 125 -8.45 11.01 1.30
C ARG A 125 -8.32 9.53 0.93
N MET A 126 -7.41 9.17 0.04
CA MET A 126 -7.16 7.78 -0.36
C MET A 126 -6.57 6.96 0.80
N LEU A 127 -5.61 7.50 1.56
CA LEU A 127 -5.06 6.85 2.76
C LEU A 127 -6.18 6.48 3.75
N SER A 128 -7.14 7.37 3.94
CA SER A 128 -8.25 7.18 4.89
C SER A 128 -9.34 6.26 4.35
N ALA A 129 -9.63 6.32 3.04
CA ALA A 129 -10.71 5.57 2.42
C ALA A 129 -10.34 4.13 2.05
N PHE A 130 -9.07 3.81 1.81
CA PHE A 130 -8.66 2.48 1.38
C PHE A 130 -9.01 1.38 2.38
N PRO A 131 -8.79 1.55 3.70
CA PRO A 131 -9.31 0.63 4.71
C PRO A 131 -10.83 0.45 4.64
N SER A 132 -11.55 1.55 4.44
CA SER A 132 -13.01 1.56 4.34
C SER A 132 -13.51 0.81 3.10
N ILE A 133 -12.89 1.05 1.93
CA ILE A 133 -13.23 0.41 0.66
C ILE A 133 -13.10 -1.12 0.75
N ILE A 134 -11.93 -1.60 1.21
CA ILE A 134 -11.65 -3.04 1.29
C ILE A 134 -12.59 -3.71 2.29
N ASN A 135 -12.72 -3.14 3.48
CA ASN A 135 -13.51 -3.76 4.54
C ASN A 135 -15.01 -3.68 4.29
N TYR A 136 -15.51 -2.58 3.69
CA TYR A 136 -16.92 -2.50 3.30
C TYR A 136 -17.27 -3.60 2.30
N TRP A 137 -16.48 -3.75 1.23
CA TRP A 137 -16.67 -4.82 0.27
C TRP A 137 -16.58 -6.18 0.93
N TYR A 138 -15.57 -6.43 1.76
CA TYR A 138 -15.38 -7.71 2.43
C TYR A 138 -16.58 -8.08 3.31
N GLN A 139 -17.03 -7.17 4.16
CA GLN A 139 -18.16 -7.40 5.04
C GLN A 139 -19.47 -7.60 4.25
N PHE A 140 -19.67 -6.83 3.18
CA PHE A 140 -20.84 -7.00 2.34
C PHE A 140 -20.80 -8.30 1.54
N SER A 141 -19.75 -8.55 0.80
CA SER A 141 -19.66 -9.68 -0.13
C SER A 141 -19.58 -11.04 0.56
N HIS A 142 -18.93 -11.13 1.74
CA HIS A 142 -18.73 -12.39 2.45
C HIS A 142 -19.74 -12.60 3.57
N HIS A 143 -20.27 -11.55 4.17
CA HIS A 143 -21.15 -11.62 5.35
C HIS A 143 -22.51 -10.96 5.14
N GLY A 144 -22.78 -10.34 3.99
CA GLY A 144 -24.03 -9.64 3.70
C GLY A 144 -24.27 -8.39 4.57
N LYS A 145 -23.21 -7.84 5.17
CA LYS A 145 -23.30 -6.74 6.13
C LYS A 145 -22.89 -5.40 5.50
N ARG A 146 -23.79 -4.43 5.53
CA ARG A 146 -23.45 -3.02 5.27
C ARG A 146 -22.97 -2.41 6.57
N ILE A 147 -21.66 -2.21 6.70
CA ILE A 147 -21.04 -1.63 7.89
C ILE A 147 -20.96 -0.10 7.78
N ASP A 148 -20.94 0.57 8.93
CA ASP A 148 -20.47 1.95 9.00
C ASP A 148 -18.95 1.94 8.84
N THR A 149 -18.44 2.84 8.01
CA THR A 149 -17.00 2.97 7.73
C THR A 149 -16.34 4.09 8.54
N GLU A 150 -17.07 4.79 9.39
CA GLU A 150 -16.53 5.83 10.24
C GLU A 150 -16.28 5.27 11.64
N THR A 151 -15.02 5.13 12.03
CA THR A 151 -14.62 4.71 13.37
C THR A 151 -13.88 5.82 14.10
N ASP A 152 -13.80 5.72 15.42
CA ASP A 152 -13.09 6.66 16.28
C ASP A 152 -11.61 6.27 16.55
N ASP A 153 -11.09 5.26 15.85
CA ASP A 153 -9.69 4.86 16.01
C ASP A 153 -8.74 5.95 15.50
N ASP A 154 -7.71 6.26 16.28
CA ASP A 154 -6.74 7.32 15.96
C ASP A 154 -5.73 6.93 14.88
N THR A 155 -5.70 5.65 14.49
CA THR A 155 -4.75 5.13 13.51
C THR A 155 -5.43 4.49 12.30
N ILE A 156 -4.81 4.59 11.14
CA ILE A 156 -5.26 3.93 9.89
C ILE A 156 -5.26 2.39 10.08
N GLY A 157 -4.20 1.86 10.69
CA GLY A 157 -4.11 0.43 10.99
C GLY A 157 -5.17 -0.04 11.99
N GLY A 158 -5.45 0.77 13.02
CA GLY A 158 -6.52 0.52 13.99
C GLY A 158 -7.89 0.55 13.35
N HIS A 159 -8.14 1.55 12.51
CA HIS A 159 -9.35 1.65 11.71
C HIS A 159 -9.57 0.43 10.81
N PHE A 160 -8.55 0.01 10.07
CA PHE A 160 -8.60 -1.19 9.24
C PHE A 160 -9.00 -2.44 10.06
N LEU A 161 -8.31 -2.68 11.16
CA LEU A 161 -8.58 -3.84 12.03
C LEU A 161 -9.96 -3.78 12.69
N HIS A 162 -10.42 -2.58 13.06
CA HIS A 162 -11.75 -2.38 13.63
C HIS A 162 -12.85 -2.78 12.63
N LEU A 163 -12.76 -2.30 11.39
CA LEU A 163 -13.72 -2.64 10.33
C LEU A 163 -13.67 -4.13 9.97
N LEU A 164 -12.46 -4.71 9.92
CA LEU A 164 -12.27 -6.12 9.59
C LEU A 164 -12.92 -7.05 10.62
N HIS A 165 -12.69 -6.78 11.91
CA HIS A 165 -13.12 -7.66 13.00
C HIS A 165 -14.44 -7.23 13.67
N GLY A 166 -14.98 -6.06 13.33
CA GLY A 166 -16.18 -5.50 13.94
C GLY A 166 -16.01 -5.13 15.42
N LYS A 167 -14.78 -4.93 15.90
CA LYS A 167 -14.44 -4.57 17.28
C LYS A 167 -13.13 -3.79 17.36
N LYS A 168 -12.98 -2.96 18.38
CA LYS A 168 -11.73 -2.22 18.62
C LYS A 168 -10.55 -3.18 18.77
N PRO A 169 -9.46 -2.97 18.02
CA PRO A 169 -8.24 -3.77 18.15
C PRO A 169 -7.51 -3.48 19.47
N SER A 170 -6.70 -4.45 19.93
CA SER A 170 -5.79 -4.22 21.05
C SER A 170 -4.67 -3.25 20.66
N GLN A 171 -4.03 -2.66 21.67
CA GLN A 171 -2.89 -1.76 21.43
C GLN A 171 -1.75 -2.47 20.71
N LEU A 172 -1.48 -3.75 21.05
CA LEU A 172 -0.48 -4.55 20.36
C LEU A 172 -0.80 -4.70 18.86
N HIS A 173 -2.05 -5.00 18.51
CA HIS A 173 -2.46 -5.14 17.11
C HIS A 173 -2.32 -3.82 16.34
N LYS A 174 -2.68 -2.69 16.96
CA LYS A 174 -2.47 -1.36 16.37
C LYS A 174 -0.98 -1.09 16.09
N GLN A 175 -0.12 -1.40 17.06
CA GLN A 175 1.32 -1.22 16.93
C GLN A 175 1.91 -2.10 15.81
N VAL A 176 1.54 -3.38 15.75
CA VAL A 176 1.99 -4.28 14.68
C VAL A 176 1.58 -3.76 13.31
N MET A 177 0.34 -3.28 13.15
CA MET A 177 -0.12 -2.68 11.89
C MET A 177 0.63 -1.39 11.56
N SER A 178 0.86 -0.52 12.54
CA SER A 178 1.61 0.73 12.35
C SER A 178 3.03 0.44 11.84
N VAL A 179 3.77 -0.43 12.53
CA VAL A 179 5.13 -0.85 12.13
C VAL A 179 5.12 -1.46 10.72
N SER A 180 4.17 -2.34 10.42
CA SER A 180 4.04 -2.94 9.09
C SER A 180 3.82 -1.89 8.01
N LEU A 181 2.92 -0.94 8.23
CA LEU A 181 2.64 0.13 7.29
C LEU A 181 3.84 1.06 7.08
N ILE A 182 4.60 1.37 8.15
CA ILE A 182 5.85 2.15 8.05
C ILE A 182 6.87 1.42 7.18
N LEU A 183 7.09 0.12 7.42
CA LEU A 183 8.07 -0.67 6.66
C LEU A 183 7.72 -0.81 5.18
N TYR A 184 6.43 -0.74 4.84
CA TYR A 184 5.94 -0.83 3.46
C TYR A 184 5.70 0.52 2.78
N ALA A 185 5.94 1.66 3.47
CA ALA A 185 5.51 2.97 2.99
C ALA A 185 6.25 3.43 1.73
N GLU A 186 7.55 3.16 1.62
CA GLU A 186 8.37 3.67 0.52
C GLU A 186 9.56 2.75 0.21
N HIS A 187 9.94 2.62 -1.07
CA HIS A 187 11.13 1.88 -1.51
C HIS A 187 11.60 2.37 -2.89
N GLU A 188 11.90 3.68 -3.03
CA GLU A 188 12.38 4.32 -4.26
C GLU A 188 11.46 4.10 -5.48
N PHE A 189 12.08 3.89 -6.66
CA PHE A 189 11.38 3.65 -7.92
C PHE A 189 11.00 2.18 -8.11
N ASN A 190 10.33 1.56 -7.12
CA ASN A 190 9.73 0.26 -7.35
C ASN A 190 8.75 0.30 -8.53
N ALA A 191 8.36 -0.87 -9.06
CA ALA A 191 7.58 -0.94 -10.30
C ALA A 191 6.25 -0.17 -10.24
N SER A 192 5.55 -0.20 -9.09
CA SER A 192 4.27 0.51 -8.93
C SER A 192 4.46 2.02 -8.81
N THR A 193 5.46 2.47 -8.06
CA THR A 193 5.83 3.89 -7.98
C THR A 193 6.24 4.42 -9.36
N PHE A 194 7.05 3.65 -10.11
CA PHE A 194 7.44 4.04 -11.46
C PHE A 194 6.25 4.14 -12.41
N ALA A 195 5.32 3.17 -12.36
CA ALA A 195 4.11 3.18 -13.17
C ALA A 195 3.20 4.39 -12.82
N ALA A 196 3.03 4.71 -11.53
CA ALA A 196 2.32 5.91 -11.09
C ALA A 196 2.96 7.19 -11.64
N ARG A 197 4.29 7.30 -11.59
CA ARG A 197 5.03 8.46 -12.11
C ARG A 197 4.88 8.59 -13.62
N VAL A 198 4.87 7.49 -14.37
CA VAL A 198 4.60 7.50 -15.82
C VAL A 198 3.19 8.03 -16.09
N CYS A 199 2.18 7.56 -15.34
CA CYS A 199 0.82 8.07 -15.47
C CYS A 199 0.75 9.57 -15.13
N ALA A 200 1.28 9.98 -13.98
CA ALA A 200 1.29 11.38 -13.56
C ALA A 200 2.07 12.31 -14.52
N SER A 201 3.12 11.81 -15.19
CA SER A 201 3.89 12.59 -16.16
C SER A 201 3.09 13.03 -17.39
N THR A 202 1.94 12.42 -17.63
CA THR A 202 0.98 12.82 -18.68
C THR A 202 0.00 13.89 -18.22
N LEU A 203 0.15 14.40 -17.01
CA LEU A 203 -0.78 15.31 -16.32
C LEU A 203 -2.16 14.66 -16.07
N SER A 204 -2.19 13.34 -15.94
CA SER A 204 -3.37 12.62 -15.45
C SER A 204 -3.56 12.86 -13.96
N ASP A 205 -4.80 12.75 -13.49
CA ASP A 205 -5.17 12.95 -12.09
C ASP A 205 -4.51 11.93 -11.13
N ILE A 206 -4.45 12.27 -9.85
CA ILE A 206 -3.78 11.43 -8.83
C ILE A 206 -4.48 10.07 -8.65
N HIS A 207 -5.81 9.99 -8.79
CA HIS A 207 -6.54 8.72 -8.65
C HIS A 207 -6.19 7.77 -9.80
N SER A 208 -6.04 8.29 -11.02
CA SER A 208 -5.56 7.52 -12.18
C SER A 208 -4.13 7.01 -11.97
N ALA A 209 -3.23 7.84 -11.42
CA ALA A 209 -1.87 7.45 -11.12
C ALA A 209 -1.83 6.35 -10.04
N VAL A 210 -2.59 6.50 -8.95
CA VAL A 210 -2.67 5.51 -7.87
C VAL A 210 -3.38 4.22 -8.34
N THR A 211 -4.43 4.32 -9.15
CA THR A 211 -5.09 3.15 -9.77
C THR A 211 -4.09 2.34 -10.61
N THR A 212 -3.24 3.02 -11.38
CA THR A 212 -2.16 2.41 -12.16
C THR A 212 -1.12 1.72 -11.26
N ALA A 213 -0.75 2.36 -10.14
CA ALA A 213 0.15 1.78 -9.15
C ALA A 213 -0.43 0.52 -8.51
N ILE A 214 -1.70 0.53 -8.10
CA ILE A 214 -2.37 -0.62 -7.50
C ILE A 214 -2.41 -1.79 -8.49
N GLY A 215 -2.73 -1.53 -9.76
CA GLY A 215 -2.71 -2.54 -10.81
C GLY A 215 -1.34 -3.17 -11.03
N THR A 216 -0.29 -2.35 -10.97
CA THR A 216 1.10 -2.82 -11.07
C THR A 216 1.53 -3.61 -9.84
N LEU A 217 1.16 -3.13 -8.64
CA LEU A 217 1.46 -3.81 -7.37
C LEU A 217 0.82 -5.19 -7.27
N ARG A 218 -0.34 -5.40 -7.91
CA ARG A 218 -1.07 -6.68 -7.96
C ARG A 218 -0.27 -7.82 -8.62
N GLY A 219 0.73 -7.48 -9.44
CA GLY A 219 1.49 -8.46 -10.23
C GLY A 219 2.24 -9.47 -9.36
N PRO A 220 2.34 -10.76 -9.78
CA PRO A 220 3.01 -11.81 -9.00
C PRO A 220 4.53 -11.60 -8.86
N LEU A 221 5.13 -10.77 -9.70
CA LEU A 221 6.55 -10.39 -9.60
C LEU A 221 6.76 -9.07 -8.83
N HIS A 222 5.77 -8.62 -8.10
CA HIS A 222 5.80 -7.41 -7.27
C HIS A 222 5.07 -7.65 -5.94
N GLY A 223 4.07 -6.88 -5.57
CA GLY A 223 3.34 -7.07 -4.30
C GLY A 223 2.66 -8.44 -4.16
N GLY A 224 2.22 -9.06 -5.26
CA GLY A 224 1.67 -10.42 -5.25
C GLY A 224 2.67 -11.51 -4.86
N ALA A 225 3.97 -11.22 -4.82
CA ALA A 225 4.99 -12.19 -4.39
C ALA A 225 4.83 -12.59 -2.91
N ASN A 226 4.44 -11.67 -2.02
CA ASN A 226 4.22 -11.97 -0.61
C ASN A 226 3.04 -12.94 -0.40
N GLU A 227 1.98 -12.78 -1.17
CA GLU A 227 0.83 -13.69 -1.15
C GLU A 227 1.23 -15.09 -1.64
N ALA A 228 1.98 -15.15 -2.74
CA ALA A 228 2.48 -16.41 -3.28
C ALA A 228 3.42 -17.12 -2.29
N ALA A 229 4.34 -16.40 -1.65
CA ALA A 229 5.23 -16.94 -0.63
C ALA A 229 4.45 -17.46 0.59
N SER A 230 3.43 -16.73 1.07
CA SER A 230 2.58 -17.17 2.16
C SER A 230 1.80 -18.44 1.81
N ALA A 231 1.23 -18.50 0.60
CA ALA A 231 0.52 -19.68 0.10
C ALA A 231 1.46 -20.89 -0.05
N MET A 232 2.69 -20.66 -0.47
CA MET A 232 3.71 -21.70 -0.59
C MET A 232 4.10 -22.23 0.80
N LEU A 233 4.43 -21.35 1.74
CA LEU A 233 4.81 -21.74 3.11
C LEU A 233 3.71 -22.49 3.84
N SER A 234 2.44 -22.18 3.58
CA SER A 234 1.31 -22.87 4.21
C SER A 234 1.10 -24.32 3.72
N GLN A 235 1.83 -24.78 2.71
CA GLN A 235 1.78 -26.17 2.23
C GLN A 235 2.56 -27.12 3.13
N TRP A 236 3.49 -26.60 3.93
CA TRP A 236 4.35 -27.41 4.80
C TRP A 236 4.12 -27.09 6.27
N ASN A 237 4.13 -28.14 7.09
CA ASN A 237 4.06 -28.05 8.54
C ASN A 237 5.41 -28.40 9.21
N ASP A 238 6.39 -28.81 8.42
CA ASP A 238 7.71 -29.27 8.87
C ASP A 238 8.79 -28.49 8.10
N PRO A 239 9.72 -27.82 8.80
CA PRO A 239 10.78 -27.04 8.17
C PRO A 239 11.75 -27.87 7.31
N ASP A 240 12.05 -29.11 7.71
CA ASP A 240 13.00 -29.98 6.99
C ASP A 240 12.39 -30.42 5.65
N VAL A 241 11.07 -30.73 5.65
CA VAL A 241 10.32 -31.04 4.41
C VAL A 241 10.24 -29.82 3.51
N ALA A 242 10.01 -28.64 4.07
CA ALA A 242 9.95 -27.39 3.33
C ALA A 242 11.30 -27.10 2.63
N GLU A 243 12.42 -27.26 3.34
CA GLU A 243 13.77 -27.08 2.78
C GLU A 243 14.03 -28.02 1.62
N GLU A 244 13.73 -29.33 1.79
CA GLU A 244 13.95 -30.33 0.75
C GLU A 244 13.13 -30.04 -0.51
N GLU A 245 11.86 -29.68 -0.36
CA GLU A 245 10.99 -29.38 -1.50
C GLU A 245 11.35 -28.07 -2.18
N LEU A 246 11.72 -27.03 -1.43
CA LEU A 246 12.20 -25.78 -1.99
C LEU A 246 13.48 -25.96 -2.81
N LEU A 247 14.44 -26.74 -2.32
CA LEU A 247 15.65 -27.05 -3.08
C LEU A 247 15.34 -27.76 -4.40
N LYS A 248 14.42 -28.72 -4.40
CA LYS A 248 13.94 -29.39 -5.62
C LYS A 248 13.29 -28.42 -6.60
N MET A 249 12.46 -27.51 -6.12
CA MET A 249 11.82 -26.47 -6.95
C MET A 249 12.86 -25.55 -7.61
N LEU A 250 13.88 -25.13 -6.86
CA LEU A 250 14.98 -24.30 -7.37
C LEU A 250 15.80 -25.03 -8.43
N GLU A 251 16.12 -26.32 -8.24
CA GLU A 251 16.81 -27.15 -9.23
C GLU A 251 16.00 -27.27 -10.54
N GLN A 252 14.69 -27.36 -10.43
CA GLN A 252 13.76 -27.39 -11.57
C GLN A 252 13.50 -26.01 -12.19
N LYS A 253 14.12 -24.97 -11.67
CA LYS A 253 13.91 -23.55 -12.08
C LYS A 253 12.45 -23.11 -12.02
N GLN A 254 11.70 -23.67 -11.08
CA GLN A 254 10.37 -23.18 -10.77
C GLN A 254 10.48 -21.81 -10.05
N LEU A 255 9.48 -20.97 -10.25
CA LEU A 255 9.38 -19.71 -9.52
C LEU A 255 9.05 -20.03 -8.05
N VAL A 256 9.91 -19.56 -7.15
CA VAL A 256 9.76 -19.74 -5.70
C VAL A 256 9.57 -18.38 -5.07
#